data_91e9858d99868793a0420d165532ec41
#
_entry.id   91e9858d99868793a0420d165532ec41
#
_cell.length_a   1.000
_cell.length_b   1.000
_cell.length_c   1.000
_cell.angle_alpha   90.00
_cell.angle_beta   90.00
_cell.angle_gamma   90.00
#
_symmetry.space_group_name_H-M   'P 1'
#
loop_
_entity.id
_entity.type
_entity.pdbx_description
1 polymer ?
#
loop_
_entity_poly.entity_id
_entity_poly.type
_entity_poly.pdbx_seq_one_letter_code
_entity_poly.pdbx_strand_id
1 'polypeptide(L)'
;MSNVLITGCSRGIGYELARLFAQNGHKVLALSRNDKPIKELENKNISAFPFDICSDKDFEKLEEFLKDNWGTVDILINNAGQLLNKPFLQTSRIEFEEIYKVNVFGVAELTRLLIPKMSRRGHVVTISSMGGVQGSMKFPGLSAYSSSKGAVITLTELWAEEFKETGPAFNVLALGAVQTEMLEEAFPGYKAPVSAEDMAAYIMDFAMKGQGYFNGKLLQVSISTP
;
A
#
# COMPACT_ATOMS: atom_id res chain seq x y z
N MET A 1 -9.51 -15.99 -10.73
CA MET A 1 -10.22 -14.94 -10.00
C MET A 1 -9.67 -14.93 -8.59
N SER A 2 -9.24 -13.79 -8.08
CA SER A 2 -8.62 -13.66 -6.74
C SER A 2 -9.38 -12.65 -5.90
N ASN A 3 -9.32 -12.79 -4.57
CA ASN A 3 -9.80 -11.83 -3.60
C ASN A 3 -8.65 -10.88 -3.26
N VAL A 4 -8.75 -9.62 -3.66
CA VAL A 4 -7.69 -8.60 -3.58
C VAL A 4 -8.12 -7.49 -2.62
N LEU A 5 -7.38 -7.29 -1.54
CA LEU A 5 -7.59 -6.19 -0.61
C LEU A 5 -6.57 -5.08 -0.88
N ILE A 6 -7.04 -3.86 -1.06
CA ILE A 6 -6.21 -2.70 -1.37
C ILE A 6 -6.55 -1.56 -0.42
N THR A 7 -5.55 -0.93 0.17
CA THR A 7 -5.72 0.25 1.00
C THR A 7 -5.35 1.54 0.28
N GLY A 8 -5.96 2.67 0.66
CA GLY A 8 -5.68 3.98 0.06
C GLY A 8 -6.30 4.17 -1.32
N CYS A 9 -7.53 3.68 -1.54
CA CYS A 9 -8.19 3.62 -2.85
C CYS A 9 -8.96 4.88 -3.25
N SER A 10 -8.96 5.96 -2.47
CA SER A 10 -9.76 7.15 -2.80
C SER A 10 -9.24 7.94 -4.01
N ARG A 11 -7.96 7.82 -4.36
CA ARG A 11 -7.28 8.54 -5.44
C ARG A 11 -5.96 7.88 -5.82
N GLY A 12 -5.32 8.37 -6.88
CA GLY A 12 -3.98 7.98 -7.31
C GLY A 12 -3.84 6.48 -7.58
N ILE A 13 -2.69 5.92 -7.22
CA ILE A 13 -2.34 4.51 -7.52
C ILE A 13 -3.37 3.53 -6.96
N GLY A 14 -3.86 3.73 -5.73
CA GLY A 14 -4.82 2.80 -5.12
C GLY A 14 -6.18 2.79 -5.83
N TYR A 15 -6.64 3.93 -6.32
CA TYR A 15 -7.85 4.04 -7.13
C TYR A 15 -7.71 3.26 -8.46
N GLU A 16 -6.60 3.48 -9.16
CA GLU A 16 -6.31 2.79 -10.44
C GLU A 16 -6.13 1.28 -10.24
N LEU A 17 -5.48 0.85 -9.16
CA LEU A 17 -5.37 -0.56 -8.81
C LEU A 17 -6.75 -1.20 -8.62
N ALA A 18 -7.63 -0.57 -7.83
CA ALA A 18 -8.97 -1.11 -7.60
C ALA A 18 -9.76 -1.25 -8.91
N ARG A 19 -9.68 -0.23 -9.78
CA ARG A 19 -10.30 -0.23 -11.10
C ARG A 19 -9.75 -1.34 -11.99
N LEU A 20 -8.42 -1.45 -12.11
CA LEU A 20 -7.76 -2.43 -12.98
C LEU A 20 -8.01 -3.88 -12.53
N PHE A 21 -7.86 -4.19 -11.24
CA PHE A 21 -8.15 -5.54 -10.74
C PHE A 21 -9.60 -5.94 -11.01
N ALA A 22 -10.56 -5.05 -10.75
CA ALA A 22 -11.97 -5.32 -10.97
C ALA A 22 -12.32 -5.51 -12.46
N GLN A 23 -11.72 -4.72 -13.36
CA GLN A 23 -11.85 -4.87 -14.81
C GLN A 23 -11.28 -6.20 -15.32
N ASN A 24 -10.24 -6.73 -14.67
CA ASN A 24 -9.66 -8.03 -14.96
C ASN A 24 -10.39 -9.20 -14.27
N GLY A 25 -11.58 -8.96 -13.71
CA GLY A 25 -12.46 -9.98 -13.16
C GLY A 25 -12.08 -10.49 -11.76
N HIS A 26 -11.21 -9.79 -11.03
CA HIS A 26 -10.90 -10.08 -9.63
C HIS A 26 -11.93 -9.43 -8.69
N LYS A 27 -12.20 -10.05 -7.54
CA LYS A 27 -12.96 -9.41 -6.47
C LYS A 27 -12.04 -8.47 -5.69
N VAL A 28 -12.44 -7.22 -5.55
CA VAL A 28 -11.66 -6.18 -4.89
C VAL A 28 -12.37 -5.68 -3.65
N LEU A 29 -11.68 -5.65 -2.53
CA LEU A 29 -12.06 -4.87 -1.36
C LEU A 29 -11.19 -3.62 -1.31
N ALA A 30 -11.78 -2.49 -1.69
CA ALA A 30 -11.12 -1.20 -1.79
C ALA A 30 -11.38 -0.37 -0.53
N LEU A 31 -10.33 -0.17 0.27
CA LEU A 31 -10.41 0.47 1.58
C LEU A 31 -9.77 1.86 1.56
N SER A 32 -10.52 2.86 2.02
CA SER A 32 -10.03 4.23 2.22
C SER A 32 -11.02 5.03 3.09
N ARG A 33 -10.56 6.10 3.73
CA ARG A 33 -11.42 6.98 4.55
C ARG A 33 -12.58 7.58 3.74
N ASN A 34 -12.34 7.91 2.48
CA ASN A 34 -13.36 8.35 1.53
C ASN A 34 -13.56 7.27 0.45
N ASP A 35 -14.66 6.55 0.51
CA ASP A 35 -14.99 5.47 -0.41
C ASP A 35 -15.84 5.92 -1.62
N LYS A 36 -16.28 7.18 -1.65
CA LYS A 36 -17.16 7.71 -2.71
C LYS A 36 -16.58 7.54 -4.12
N PRO A 37 -15.32 7.93 -4.42
CA PRO A 37 -14.78 7.78 -5.77
C PRO A 37 -14.77 6.35 -6.27
N ILE A 38 -14.55 5.39 -5.37
CA ILE A 38 -14.59 3.97 -5.71
C ILE A 38 -16.00 3.47 -5.96
N LYS A 39 -16.98 3.91 -5.17
CA LYS A 39 -18.40 3.55 -5.36
C LYS A 39 -18.96 4.09 -6.66
N GLU A 40 -18.52 5.27 -7.08
CA GLU A 40 -18.91 5.88 -8.37
C GLU A 40 -18.44 5.08 -9.60
N LEU A 41 -17.51 4.13 -9.46
CA LEU A 41 -17.15 3.21 -10.53
C LEU A 41 -18.25 2.19 -10.86
N GLU A 42 -19.24 2.00 -9.97
CA GLU A 42 -20.39 1.09 -10.12
C GLU A 42 -20.01 -0.32 -10.61
N ASN A 43 -18.84 -0.80 -10.21
CA ASN A 43 -18.33 -2.10 -10.63
C ASN A 43 -18.70 -3.19 -9.62
N LYS A 44 -19.46 -4.20 -10.06
CA LYS A 44 -19.94 -5.31 -9.21
C LYS A 44 -18.84 -6.15 -8.56
N ASN A 45 -17.63 -6.08 -9.08
CA ASN A 45 -16.47 -6.77 -8.54
C ASN A 45 -15.78 -5.98 -7.42
N ILE A 46 -16.22 -4.75 -7.14
CA ILE A 46 -15.65 -3.90 -6.09
C ILE A 46 -16.61 -3.81 -4.91
N SER A 47 -16.11 -4.14 -3.73
CA SER A 47 -16.70 -3.80 -2.44
C SER A 47 -15.90 -2.66 -1.82
N ALA A 48 -16.57 -1.67 -1.24
CA ALA A 48 -15.91 -0.56 -0.58
C ALA A 48 -16.73 -0.06 0.62
N PHE A 49 -16.04 0.32 1.68
CA PHE A 49 -16.60 1.03 2.83
C PHE A 49 -15.54 1.96 3.44
N PRO A 50 -15.97 3.02 4.17
CA PRO A 50 -15.04 3.91 4.85
C PRO A 50 -14.18 3.13 5.85
N PHE A 51 -12.85 3.28 5.71
CA PHE A 51 -11.88 2.57 6.54
C PHE A 51 -10.70 3.49 6.86
N ASP A 52 -10.52 3.76 8.15
CA ASP A 52 -9.32 4.40 8.67
C ASP A 52 -8.39 3.33 9.24
N ILE A 53 -7.19 3.21 8.65
CA ILE A 53 -6.17 2.24 9.06
C ILE A 53 -5.63 2.48 10.49
N CYS A 54 -6.05 3.56 11.14
CA CYS A 54 -5.73 3.89 12.52
C CYS A 54 -6.89 3.64 13.50
N SER A 55 -8.03 3.09 13.03
CA SER A 55 -9.25 2.93 13.82
C SER A 55 -9.55 1.46 14.14
N ASP A 56 -9.47 1.07 15.40
CA ASP A 56 -9.80 -0.29 15.84
C ASP A 56 -11.23 -0.70 15.42
N LYS A 57 -12.19 0.24 15.49
CA LYS A 57 -13.57 0.01 15.07
C LYS A 57 -13.69 -0.33 13.59
N ASP A 58 -12.82 0.22 12.74
CA ASP A 58 -12.86 -0.07 11.31
C ASP A 58 -12.19 -1.42 11.01
N PHE A 59 -11.25 -1.85 11.84
CA PHE A 59 -10.73 -3.23 11.81
C PHE A 59 -11.81 -4.27 12.18
N GLU A 60 -12.64 -4.00 13.19
CA GLU A 60 -13.77 -4.88 13.54
C GLU A 60 -14.73 -5.05 12.34
N LYS A 61 -15.10 -3.96 11.65
CA LYS A 61 -15.92 -4.03 10.44
C LYS A 61 -15.25 -4.82 9.31
N LEU A 62 -13.94 -4.68 9.16
CA LEU A 62 -13.19 -5.45 8.17
C LEU A 62 -13.24 -6.95 8.48
N GLU A 63 -13.08 -7.34 9.73
CA GLU A 63 -13.18 -8.75 10.15
C GLU A 63 -14.56 -9.33 9.88
N GLU A 64 -15.63 -8.61 10.22
CA GLU A 64 -17.01 -8.99 9.89
C GLU A 64 -17.20 -9.18 8.39
N PHE A 65 -16.79 -8.18 7.58
CA PHE A 65 -16.89 -8.30 6.13
C PHE A 65 -16.17 -9.54 5.58
N LEU A 66 -14.94 -9.79 6.01
CA LEU A 66 -14.16 -10.93 5.55
C LEU A 66 -14.80 -12.28 5.95
N LYS A 67 -15.32 -12.37 7.16
CA LYS A 67 -16.03 -13.56 7.65
C LYS A 67 -17.27 -13.86 6.81
N ASP A 68 -18.06 -12.83 6.49
CA ASP A 68 -19.36 -13.01 5.86
C ASP A 68 -19.28 -13.16 4.33
N ASN A 69 -18.23 -12.60 3.69
CA ASN A 69 -18.19 -12.50 2.24
C ASN A 69 -17.04 -13.27 1.57
N TRP A 70 -15.86 -13.38 2.20
CA TRP A 70 -14.67 -13.88 1.49
C TRP A 70 -14.03 -15.12 2.11
N GLY A 71 -13.92 -15.20 3.43
CA GLY A 71 -13.20 -16.26 4.14
C GLY A 71 -11.67 -16.20 3.95
N THR A 72 -11.18 -15.93 2.75
CA THR A 72 -9.74 -15.84 2.42
C THR A 72 -9.40 -14.61 1.60
N VAL A 73 -8.16 -14.13 1.73
CA VAL A 73 -7.56 -13.06 0.92
C VAL A 73 -6.38 -13.66 0.14
N ASP A 74 -6.34 -13.45 -1.17
CA ASP A 74 -5.25 -13.94 -2.02
C ASP A 74 -4.14 -12.91 -2.14
N ILE A 75 -4.49 -11.62 -2.25
CA ILE A 75 -3.54 -10.53 -2.42
C ILE A 75 -3.90 -9.39 -1.47
N LEU A 76 -2.90 -8.93 -0.71
CA LEU A 76 -2.95 -7.68 0.05
C LEU A 76 -2.01 -6.65 -0.58
N ILE A 77 -2.54 -5.47 -0.90
CA ILE A 77 -1.73 -4.34 -1.33
C ILE A 77 -1.80 -3.23 -0.26
N ASN A 78 -0.75 -3.12 0.53
CA ASN A 78 -0.55 -2.04 1.50
C ASN A 78 -0.11 -0.78 0.76
N ASN A 79 -1.08 -0.04 0.19
CA ASN A 79 -0.83 1.18 -0.57
C ASN A 79 -1.18 2.46 0.21
N ALA A 80 -2.03 2.40 1.23
CA ALA A 80 -2.34 3.56 2.06
C ALA A 80 -1.06 4.19 2.60
N GLY A 81 -1.02 5.52 2.56
CA GLY A 81 0.11 6.27 3.08
C GLY A 81 -0.25 7.75 3.25
N GLN A 82 0.48 8.38 4.15
CA GLN A 82 0.42 9.81 4.40
C GLN A 82 1.82 10.40 4.21
N LEU A 83 1.90 11.54 3.53
CA LEU A 83 3.14 12.26 3.31
C LEU A 83 3.10 13.58 4.10
N LEU A 84 4.22 13.93 4.73
CA LEU A 84 4.47 15.24 5.32
C LEU A 84 5.76 15.78 4.70
N ASN A 85 5.66 16.93 4.03
CA ASN A 85 6.82 17.71 3.56
C ASN A 85 6.96 18.94 4.45
N LYS A 86 7.84 18.86 5.46
CA LYS A 86 8.06 19.93 6.44
C LYS A 86 9.51 19.87 6.96
N PRO A 87 10.20 21.02 7.12
CA PRO A 87 11.55 21.03 7.67
C PRO A 87 11.62 20.31 9.02
N PHE A 88 12.66 19.51 9.24
CA PHE A 88 12.77 18.65 10.44
C PHE A 88 12.64 19.44 11.73
N LEU A 89 13.31 20.58 11.88
CA LEU A 89 13.23 21.42 13.07
C LEU A 89 11.84 22.01 13.35
N GLN A 90 10.96 22.01 12.37
CA GLN A 90 9.57 22.49 12.48
C GLN A 90 8.57 21.35 12.64
N THR A 91 8.99 20.09 12.40
CA THR A 91 8.14 18.91 12.53
C THR A 91 7.97 18.55 14.01
N SER A 92 6.75 18.66 14.50
CA SER A 92 6.44 18.29 15.88
C SER A 92 6.46 16.77 16.06
N ARG A 93 6.60 16.33 17.32
CA ARG A 93 6.48 14.92 17.69
C ARG A 93 5.13 14.33 17.26
N ILE A 94 4.04 15.07 17.43
CA ILE A 94 2.69 14.63 17.07
C ILE A 94 2.58 14.36 15.56
N GLU A 95 3.05 15.29 14.73
CA GLU A 95 3.06 15.11 13.27
C GLU A 95 3.91 13.91 12.85
N PHE A 96 5.03 13.67 13.54
CA PHE A 96 5.87 12.50 13.29
C PHE A 96 5.13 11.19 13.64
N GLU A 97 4.47 11.15 14.80
CA GLU A 97 3.67 10.02 15.25
C GLU A 97 2.49 9.74 14.32
N GLU A 98 1.81 10.77 13.78
CA GLU A 98 0.72 10.62 12.82
C GLU A 98 1.17 9.93 11.53
N ILE A 99 2.33 10.29 10.99
CA ILE A 99 2.90 9.62 9.82
C ILE A 99 3.17 8.14 10.11
N TYR A 100 3.75 7.83 11.27
CA TYR A 100 4.05 6.46 11.65
C TYR A 100 2.79 5.64 11.95
N LYS A 101 1.76 6.25 12.53
CA LYS A 101 0.46 5.57 12.74
C LYS A 101 -0.12 5.03 11.44
N VAL A 102 -0.14 5.86 10.40
CA VAL A 102 -0.67 5.45 9.09
C VAL A 102 0.30 4.52 8.36
N ASN A 103 1.55 4.95 8.18
CA ASN A 103 2.48 4.31 7.27
C ASN A 103 3.11 3.03 7.83
N VAL A 104 3.16 2.87 9.15
CA VAL A 104 3.84 1.76 9.80
C VAL A 104 2.88 0.93 10.64
N PHE A 105 2.26 1.53 11.67
CA PHE A 105 1.47 0.76 12.64
C PHE A 105 0.19 0.22 12.01
N GLY A 106 -0.53 1.03 11.22
CA GLY A 106 -1.72 0.58 10.51
C GLY A 106 -1.40 -0.51 9.49
N VAL A 107 -0.30 -0.38 8.75
CA VAL A 107 0.17 -1.42 7.81
C VAL A 107 0.50 -2.71 8.56
N ALA A 108 1.19 -2.63 9.70
CA ALA A 108 1.53 -3.78 10.50
C ALA A 108 0.28 -4.46 11.07
N GLU A 109 -0.67 -3.69 11.61
CA GLU A 109 -1.92 -4.24 12.16
C GLU A 109 -2.77 -4.91 11.09
N LEU A 110 -2.95 -4.29 9.93
CA LEU A 110 -3.69 -4.89 8.81
C LEU A 110 -3.03 -6.18 8.34
N THR A 111 -1.72 -6.18 8.19
CA THR A 111 -0.97 -7.35 7.76
C THR A 111 -1.11 -8.48 8.78
N ARG A 112 -0.97 -8.19 10.08
CA ARG A 112 -1.15 -9.14 11.18
C ARG A 112 -2.53 -9.80 11.17
N LEU A 113 -3.59 -9.00 10.95
CA LEU A 113 -4.98 -9.46 10.87
C LEU A 113 -5.20 -10.40 9.68
N LEU A 114 -4.54 -10.13 8.54
CA LEU A 114 -4.80 -10.84 7.30
C LEU A 114 -3.95 -12.09 7.11
N ILE A 115 -2.75 -12.19 7.67
CA ILE A 115 -1.89 -13.38 7.53
C ILE A 115 -2.65 -14.71 7.81
N PRO A 116 -3.44 -14.86 8.90
CA PRO A 116 -4.18 -16.10 9.15
C PRO A 116 -5.27 -16.41 8.12
N LYS A 117 -5.66 -15.42 7.31
CA LYS A 117 -6.69 -15.53 6.26
C LYS A 117 -6.07 -15.69 4.86
N MET A 118 -4.75 -15.80 4.76
CA MET A 118 -4.02 -15.94 3.50
C MET A 118 -3.37 -17.31 3.40
N SER A 119 -3.37 -17.87 2.20
CA SER A 119 -2.68 -19.13 1.92
C SER A 119 -1.20 -18.91 1.61
N ARG A 120 -0.41 -19.97 1.58
CA ARG A 120 0.98 -19.96 1.11
C ARG A 120 1.16 -19.48 -0.34
N ARG A 121 0.09 -19.46 -1.12
CA ARG A 121 0.09 -18.90 -2.49
C ARG A 121 -0.29 -17.43 -2.54
N GLY A 122 -0.64 -16.86 -1.40
CA GLY A 122 -0.99 -15.45 -1.27
C GLY A 122 0.22 -14.53 -1.47
N HIS A 123 -0.05 -13.26 -1.68
CA HIS A 123 0.98 -12.24 -1.86
C HIS A 123 0.63 -10.96 -1.09
N VAL A 124 1.53 -10.51 -0.25
CA VAL A 124 1.49 -9.20 0.39
C VAL A 124 2.48 -8.28 -0.32
N VAL A 125 1.97 -7.24 -0.96
CA VAL A 125 2.76 -6.21 -1.63
C VAL A 125 2.67 -4.91 -0.84
N THR A 126 3.78 -4.47 -0.27
CA THR A 126 3.86 -3.22 0.48
C THR A 126 4.43 -2.11 -0.41
N ILE A 127 3.71 -0.99 -0.51
CA ILE A 127 4.15 0.17 -1.27
C ILE A 127 5.01 1.07 -0.38
N SER A 128 6.29 1.12 -0.70
CA SER A 128 7.26 2.01 -0.09
C SER A 128 7.65 3.14 -1.07
N SER A 129 8.74 3.80 -0.82
CA SER A 129 9.27 4.90 -1.62
C SER A 129 10.78 4.78 -1.73
N MET A 130 11.34 5.27 -2.82
CA MET A 130 12.80 5.44 -2.98
C MET A 130 13.41 6.23 -1.81
N GLY A 131 12.68 7.20 -1.25
CA GLY A 131 13.12 7.93 -0.05
C GLY A 131 13.36 7.04 1.19
N GLY A 132 12.70 5.88 1.27
CA GLY A 132 12.90 4.89 2.34
C GLY A 132 14.09 3.93 2.11
N VAL A 133 14.59 3.82 0.89
CA VAL A 133 15.70 2.92 0.54
C VAL A 133 17.02 3.46 1.09
N GLN A 134 17.79 2.61 1.76
CA GLN A 134 19.12 3.01 2.24
C GLN A 134 20.06 3.26 1.06
N GLY A 135 20.83 4.33 1.12
CA GLY A 135 21.76 4.74 0.06
C GLY A 135 21.09 5.49 -1.09
N SER A 136 19.77 5.61 -1.16
CA SER A 136 19.12 6.47 -2.14
C SER A 136 19.24 7.95 -1.80
N MET A 137 19.00 8.82 -2.77
CA MET A 137 18.90 10.27 -2.55
C MET A 137 17.82 10.58 -1.51
N LYS A 138 18.14 11.53 -0.63
CA LYS A 138 17.22 12.01 0.41
C LYS A 138 16.81 13.45 0.12
N PHE A 139 15.53 13.74 0.37
CA PHE A 139 14.97 15.07 0.14
C PHE A 139 14.71 15.76 1.48
N PRO A 140 15.18 17.00 1.66
CA PRO A 140 14.83 17.81 2.83
C PRO A 140 13.32 17.90 3.02
N GLY A 141 12.85 17.89 4.28
CA GLY A 141 11.43 17.98 4.59
C GLY A 141 10.71 16.63 4.69
N LEU A 142 11.32 15.53 4.25
CA LEU A 142 10.68 14.21 4.23
C LEU A 142 11.11 13.28 5.38
N SER A 143 11.62 13.80 6.50
CA SER A 143 12.19 12.97 7.58
C SER A 143 11.22 11.93 8.12
N ALA A 144 9.99 12.33 8.50
CA ALA A 144 8.98 11.42 9.01
C ALA A 144 8.50 10.43 7.94
N TYR A 145 8.24 10.93 6.72
CA TYR A 145 7.78 10.11 5.60
C TYR A 145 8.82 9.07 5.20
N SER A 146 10.03 9.52 4.85
CA SER A 146 11.07 8.60 4.35
C SER A 146 11.49 7.57 5.37
N SER A 147 11.60 7.94 6.65
CA SER A 147 11.90 6.98 7.72
C SER A 147 10.77 5.96 7.92
N SER A 148 9.51 6.38 7.85
CA SER A 148 8.37 5.45 7.90
C SER A 148 8.36 4.46 6.73
N LYS A 149 8.73 4.93 5.53
CA LYS A 149 8.86 4.08 4.34
C LYS A 149 10.06 3.14 4.41
N GLY A 150 11.13 3.51 5.11
CA GLY A 150 12.23 2.60 5.46
C GLY A 150 11.81 1.54 6.48
N ALA A 151 11.01 1.90 7.47
CA ALA A 151 10.51 0.96 8.48
C ALA A 151 9.68 -0.17 7.83
N VAL A 152 8.77 0.12 6.90
CA VAL A 152 7.97 -0.92 6.25
C VAL A 152 8.77 -1.79 5.28
N ILE A 153 9.90 -1.33 4.75
CA ILE A 153 10.85 -2.19 4.02
C ILE A 153 11.35 -3.29 4.97
N THR A 154 11.93 -2.89 6.11
CA THR A 154 12.46 -3.83 7.10
C THR A 154 11.38 -4.77 7.66
N LEU A 155 10.17 -4.27 7.96
CA LEU A 155 9.06 -5.11 8.40
C LEU A 155 8.69 -6.16 7.36
N THR A 156 8.62 -5.79 6.08
CA THR A 156 8.27 -6.72 4.99
C THR A 156 9.30 -7.84 4.87
N GLU A 157 10.59 -7.53 5.00
CA GLU A 157 11.68 -8.51 4.99
C GLU A 157 11.59 -9.46 6.19
N LEU A 158 11.29 -8.94 7.39
CA LEU A 158 11.11 -9.74 8.61
C LEU A 158 9.90 -10.67 8.51
N TRP A 159 8.75 -10.19 8.02
CA TRP A 159 7.55 -11.03 7.83
C TRP A 159 7.81 -12.14 6.82
N ALA A 160 8.55 -11.87 5.74
CA ALA A 160 8.92 -12.88 4.76
C ALA A 160 9.75 -14.01 5.35
N GLU A 161 10.65 -13.72 6.30
CA GLU A 161 11.45 -14.74 6.99
C GLU A 161 10.63 -15.47 8.06
N GLU A 162 9.82 -14.74 8.85
CA GLU A 162 9.00 -15.31 9.91
C GLU A 162 7.94 -16.28 9.38
N PHE A 163 7.31 -15.95 8.26
CA PHE A 163 6.21 -16.74 7.68
C PHE A 163 6.59 -17.56 6.45
N LYS A 164 7.88 -17.74 6.16
CA LYS A 164 8.36 -18.42 4.93
C LYS A 164 7.80 -19.83 4.73
N GLU A 165 7.50 -20.55 5.80
CA GLU A 165 7.00 -21.93 5.73
C GLU A 165 5.47 -22.02 5.79
N THR A 166 4.79 -21.01 6.31
CA THR A 166 3.37 -21.09 6.65
C THR A 166 2.51 -20.01 6.02
N GLY A 167 3.08 -18.85 5.70
CA GLY A 167 2.37 -17.67 5.24
C GLY A 167 2.47 -17.39 3.74
N PRO A 168 1.89 -16.27 3.29
CA PRO A 168 2.04 -15.76 1.94
C PRO A 168 3.48 -15.28 1.67
N ALA A 169 3.78 -14.97 0.41
CA ALA A 169 5.00 -14.21 0.08
C ALA A 169 4.82 -12.73 0.44
N PHE A 170 5.90 -12.08 0.87
CA PHE A 170 5.93 -10.66 1.23
C PHE A 170 6.99 -9.95 0.40
N ASN A 171 6.61 -8.92 -0.33
CA ASN A 171 7.55 -8.12 -1.09
C ASN A 171 7.23 -6.63 -0.96
N VAL A 172 8.23 -5.79 -1.16
CA VAL A 172 8.07 -4.34 -1.09
C VAL A 172 8.51 -3.68 -2.39
N LEU A 173 7.68 -2.79 -2.90
CA LEU A 173 7.99 -1.95 -4.06
C LEU A 173 8.31 -0.54 -3.58
N ALA A 174 9.57 -0.12 -3.73
CA ALA A 174 9.99 1.24 -3.46
C ALA A 174 9.82 2.09 -4.73
N LEU A 175 8.75 2.87 -4.76
CA LEU A 175 8.41 3.66 -5.94
C LEU A 175 9.22 4.96 -6.00
N GLY A 176 9.62 5.33 -7.22
CA GLY A 176 10.06 6.68 -7.56
C GLY A 176 8.88 7.65 -7.63
N ALA A 177 9.07 8.78 -8.33
CA ALA A 177 8.01 9.76 -8.52
C ALA A 177 6.92 9.22 -9.47
N VAL A 178 5.68 9.25 -9.00
CA VAL A 178 4.47 8.88 -9.75
C VAL A 178 3.51 10.05 -9.71
N GLN A 179 2.94 10.44 -10.85
CA GLN A 179 2.02 11.56 -10.95
C GLN A 179 0.70 11.23 -10.23
N THR A 180 0.58 11.77 -9.04
CA THR A 180 -0.57 11.60 -8.14
C THR A 180 -0.88 12.92 -7.46
N GLU A 181 -2.09 13.04 -6.91
CA GLU A 181 -2.50 14.19 -6.12
C GLU A 181 -1.60 14.36 -4.88
N MET A 182 -1.17 13.27 -4.25
CA MET A 182 -0.24 13.31 -3.12
C MET A 182 1.11 13.93 -3.50
N LEU A 183 1.62 13.62 -4.69
CA LEU A 183 2.87 14.20 -5.18
C LEU A 183 2.70 15.69 -5.47
N GLU A 184 1.61 16.06 -6.14
CA GLU A 184 1.33 17.48 -6.47
C GLU A 184 1.13 18.33 -5.21
N GLU A 185 0.45 17.80 -4.19
CA GLU A 185 0.30 18.47 -2.88
C GLU A 185 1.65 18.67 -2.17
N ALA A 186 2.55 17.69 -2.26
CA ALA A 186 3.86 17.74 -1.60
C ALA A 186 4.91 18.55 -2.38
N PHE A 187 4.81 18.58 -3.70
CA PHE A 187 5.76 19.21 -4.63
C PHE A 187 5.01 19.90 -5.77
N PRO A 188 4.33 21.03 -5.50
CA PRO A 188 3.52 21.73 -6.49
C PRO A 188 4.30 22.06 -7.76
N GLY A 189 3.72 21.75 -8.92
CA GLY A 189 4.32 22.00 -10.23
C GLY A 189 5.37 20.98 -10.69
N TYR A 190 5.75 20.01 -9.87
CA TYR A 190 6.60 18.91 -10.31
C TYR A 190 5.80 17.91 -11.16
N LYS A 191 6.33 17.57 -12.32
CA LYS A 191 5.72 16.57 -13.21
C LYS A 191 6.51 15.26 -13.15
N ALA A 192 5.88 14.23 -12.64
CA ALA A 192 6.47 12.89 -12.59
C ALA A 192 6.44 12.21 -13.97
N PRO A 193 7.44 11.38 -14.29
CA PRO A 193 7.53 10.69 -15.57
C PRO A 193 6.54 9.53 -15.74
N VAL A 194 5.97 9.02 -14.65
CA VAL A 194 5.09 7.85 -14.65
C VAL A 194 3.71 8.27 -14.14
N SER A 195 2.66 7.87 -14.85
CA SER A 195 1.28 8.10 -14.43
C SER A 195 0.86 7.14 -13.30
N ALA A 196 -0.21 7.48 -12.57
CA ALA A 196 -0.79 6.58 -11.57
C ALA A 196 -1.32 5.28 -12.21
N GLU A 197 -1.90 5.37 -13.41
CA GLU A 197 -2.42 4.22 -14.16
C GLU A 197 -1.31 3.26 -14.61
N ASP A 198 -0.22 3.77 -15.19
CA ASP A 198 0.91 2.94 -15.62
C ASP A 198 1.58 2.24 -14.43
N MET A 199 1.75 2.95 -13.32
CA MET A 199 2.29 2.37 -12.10
C MET A 199 1.35 1.31 -11.50
N ALA A 200 0.04 1.55 -11.52
CA ALA A 200 -0.94 0.58 -11.06
C ALA A 200 -0.95 -0.69 -11.93
N ALA A 201 -0.79 -0.55 -13.24
CA ALA A 201 -0.68 -1.70 -14.15
C ALA A 201 0.54 -2.57 -13.82
N TYR A 202 1.70 -1.94 -13.58
CA TYR A 202 2.90 -2.64 -13.15
C TYR A 202 2.71 -3.35 -11.79
N ILE A 203 2.15 -2.64 -10.79
CA ILE A 203 1.91 -3.21 -9.45
C ILE A 203 0.93 -4.38 -9.53
N MET A 204 -0.12 -4.29 -10.35
CA MET A 204 -1.07 -5.38 -10.55
C MET A 204 -0.38 -6.62 -11.13
N ASP A 205 0.42 -6.47 -12.19
CA ASP A 205 1.16 -7.60 -12.79
C ASP A 205 2.12 -8.23 -11.78
N PHE A 206 2.87 -7.42 -11.03
CA PHE A 206 3.75 -7.90 -9.97
C PHE A 206 2.97 -8.60 -8.84
N ALA A 207 1.85 -8.04 -8.37
CA ALA A 207 1.04 -8.64 -7.32
C ALA A 207 0.47 -10.01 -7.71
N MET A 208 0.17 -10.20 -9.00
CA MET A 208 -0.35 -11.45 -9.54
C MET A 208 0.71 -12.53 -9.78
N LYS A 209 1.97 -12.16 -10.02
CA LYS A 209 3.01 -13.10 -10.49
C LYS A 209 4.27 -13.11 -9.61
N GLY A 210 4.56 -12.01 -8.92
CA GLY A 210 5.83 -11.80 -8.21
C GLY A 210 6.12 -12.81 -7.12
N GLN A 211 5.10 -13.33 -6.43
CA GLN A 211 5.24 -14.35 -5.39
C GLN A 211 5.84 -15.68 -5.89
N GLY A 212 5.78 -15.93 -7.19
CA GLY A 212 6.42 -17.10 -7.79
C GLY A 212 7.94 -16.98 -7.91
N TYR A 213 8.48 -15.78 -7.75
CA TYR A 213 9.91 -15.49 -7.96
C TYR A 213 10.55 -14.80 -6.76
N PHE A 214 9.78 -14.09 -5.95
CA PHE A 214 10.27 -13.21 -4.89
C PHE A 214 9.56 -13.47 -3.57
N ASN A 215 10.34 -13.53 -2.50
CA ASN A 215 9.89 -13.43 -1.13
C ASN A 215 10.93 -12.66 -0.30
N GLY A 216 10.50 -11.67 0.47
CA GLY A 216 11.36 -10.80 1.27
C GLY A 216 12.21 -9.84 0.41
N LYS A 217 11.73 -9.46 -0.79
CA LYS A 217 12.52 -8.62 -1.69
C LYS A 217 12.03 -7.19 -1.76
N LEU A 218 13.00 -6.29 -1.70
CA LEU A 218 12.83 -4.88 -2.05
C LEU A 218 13.13 -4.71 -3.54
N LEU A 219 12.13 -4.26 -4.30
CA LEU A 219 12.29 -3.88 -5.70
C LEU A 219 12.17 -2.35 -5.81
N GLN A 220 13.19 -1.74 -6.39
CA GLN A 220 13.21 -0.31 -6.68
C GLN A 220 12.54 -0.07 -8.04
N VAL A 221 11.42 0.64 -8.04
CA VAL A 221 10.59 0.90 -9.23
C VAL A 221 10.66 2.38 -9.56
N SER A 222 11.69 2.78 -10.28
CA SER A 222 11.93 4.18 -10.63
C SER A 222 12.66 4.28 -11.97
N ILE A 223 12.23 5.21 -12.81
CA ILE A 223 12.90 5.55 -14.07
C ILE A 223 14.12 6.43 -13.79
N SER A 224 14.02 7.31 -12.80
CA SER A 224 15.15 8.10 -12.33
C SER A 224 15.79 7.39 -11.14
N THR A 225 17.08 7.07 -11.26
CA THR A 225 17.87 6.65 -10.10
C THR A 225 18.31 7.94 -9.41
N PRO A 226 17.82 8.22 -8.20
CA PRO A 226 18.38 9.32 -7.42
C PRO A 226 19.80 8.97 -7.03
#